data_9e42fb098b5bc40983f0a14e8257ffc1
#
_entry.id   9e42fb098b5bc40983f0a14e8257ffc1
#
_cell.length_a   1.000
_cell.length_b   1.000
_cell.length_c   1.000
_cell.angle_alpha   90.00
_cell.angle_beta   90.00
_cell.angle_gamma   90.00
#
_symmetry.space_group_name_H-M   'P 1'
#
loop_
_entity.id
_entity.type
_entity.pdbx_description
1 polymer ?
#
loop_
_entity_poly.entity_id
_entity_poly.type
_entity_poly.pdbx_seq_one_letter_code
_entity_poly.pdbx_strand_id
1 'polypeptide(L)'
;MIASLLPAEDSMTASPLRFILKTFALALLLSAGVAHADKYVLISHAPDSDAWWNTIKNAIKQAGEDYGVQVDYRNPPSGDLADMARLIEQASAAGYDGVIVTIADYNVLQGAIGKVTAKKIPLITINSGTVEQSEKLGAIMHVGQPEHAAGKGAGERAKAAGVKSFLCVNHYATNPASFERCRGFAEVIGVDYKKSTLDSGDDPTTIESKVAAYLRQNPNTNGVLTLGPTSASPTIKALEKSGQAGKLWMATFDLSDDISKGIKSGTVQFAIDQQPYLQGYIPVAVLATMKQMKTTDLKKVMEAVKANPKTQKRFAEYGLTPVYGDRHISSGPGFVTKENISKVEKYAGQYR
;
A
#
# COMPACT_ATOMS: atom_id res chain seq x y z
N MET A 1 -53.23 -23.67 85.62
CA MET A 1 -53.79 -22.44 85.07
C MET A 1 -52.66 -21.61 84.56
N ILE A 2 -52.60 -21.43 83.35
CA ILE A 2 -51.98 -20.44 82.54
C ILE A 2 -51.63 -21.09 81.18
N ALA A 3 -52.42 -20.81 80.19
CA ALA A 3 -52.20 -21.21 78.78
C ALA A 3 -51.16 -20.33 78.16
N SER A 4 -50.18 -20.89 77.52
CA SER A 4 -49.21 -20.18 76.65
C SER A 4 -49.62 -20.32 75.21
N LEU A 5 -49.92 -19.22 74.58
CA LEU A 5 -50.14 -19.05 73.17
C LEU A 5 -48.78 -19.02 72.43
N LEU A 6 -48.56 -19.89 71.43
CA LEU A 6 -47.49 -19.83 70.49
C LEU A 6 -47.99 -19.12 69.21
N PRO A 7 -47.23 -18.26 68.59
CA PRO A 7 -47.60 -17.63 67.31
C PRO A 7 -47.35 -18.55 66.13
N ALA A 8 -48.20 -18.46 65.10
CA ALA A 8 -48.18 -19.19 63.88
C ALA A 8 -47.02 -18.70 62.98
N GLU A 9 -46.22 -19.64 62.38
CA GLU A 9 -45.27 -19.36 61.38
C GLU A 9 -45.95 -19.16 60.02
N ASP A 10 -45.79 -17.97 59.47
CA ASP A 10 -46.15 -17.67 58.05
C ASP A 10 -45.16 -18.32 57.07
N SER A 11 -45.57 -19.39 56.40
CA SER A 11 -44.82 -20.00 55.31
C SER A 11 -44.98 -19.15 54.06
N MET A 12 -43.99 -18.33 53.76
CA MET A 12 -43.88 -17.66 52.49
C MET A 12 -43.48 -18.66 51.38
N THR A 13 -44.45 -19.21 50.64
CA THR A 13 -44.23 -19.98 49.45
C THR A 13 -43.79 -19.04 48.33
N ALA A 14 -42.49 -19.00 48.01
CA ALA A 14 -41.97 -18.28 46.87
C ALA A 14 -42.45 -18.95 45.58
N SER A 15 -43.23 -18.23 44.79
CA SER A 15 -43.80 -18.70 43.53
C SER A 15 -42.69 -19.09 42.53
N PRO A 16 -42.68 -20.33 41.99
CA PRO A 16 -41.69 -20.78 41.01
C PRO A 16 -41.66 -19.94 39.71
N LEU A 17 -42.72 -19.19 39.45
CA LEU A 17 -42.82 -18.32 38.26
C LEU A 17 -41.83 -17.15 38.26
N ARG A 18 -41.45 -16.65 39.45
CA ARG A 18 -40.46 -15.54 39.56
C ARG A 18 -39.01 -16.00 39.34
N PHE A 19 -38.72 -17.27 39.56
CA PHE A 19 -37.40 -17.82 39.32
C PHE A 19 -37.16 -18.08 37.81
N ILE A 20 -38.18 -18.54 37.09
CA ILE A 20 -38.12 -18.79 35.63
C ILE A 20 -37.97 -17.48 34.83
N LEU A 21 -38.62 -16.39 35.25
CA LEU A 21 -38.47 -15.09 34.59
C LEU A 21 -37.03 -14.49 34.77
N LYS A 22 -36.42 -14.69 35.93
CA LYS A 22 -35.05 -14.18 36.19
C LYS A 22 -33.99 -14.98 35.45
N THR A 23 -34.14 -16.28 35.24
CA THR A 23 -33.23 -17.11 34.46
C THR A 23 -33.38 -16.86 32.98
N PHE A 24 -34.57 -16.56 32.45
CA PHE A 24 -34.77 -16.20 31.05
C PHE A 24 -34.19 -14.81 30.69
N ALA A 25 -34.28 -13.83 31.57
CA ALA A 25 -33.69 -12.51 31.40
C ALA A 25 -32.15 -12.54 31.43
N LEU A 26 -31.54 -13.43 32.24
CA LEU A 26 -30.09 -13.61 32.30
C LEU A 26 -29.55 -14.37 31.07
N ALA A 27 -30.33 -15.29 30.50
CA ALA A 27 -29.97 -16.01 29.25
C ALA A 27 -30.05 -15.12 28.01
N LEU A 28 -30.95 -14.13 28.00
CA LEU A 28 -31.04 -13.14 26.92
C LEU A 28 -29.90 -12.11 26.96
N LEU A 29 -29.30 -11.84 28.10
CA LEU A 29 -28.15 -10.94 28.26
C LEU A 29 -26.82 -11.61 27.88
N LEU A 30 -26.74 -12.95 27.89
CA LEU A 30 -25.56 -13.72 27.48
C LEU A 30 -25.51 -14.00 25.99
N SER A 31 -26.58 -13.69 25.24
CA SER A 31 -26.62 -13.76 23.77
C SER A 31 -26.26 -12.42 23.09
N ALA A 32 -25.69 -11.46 23.83
CA ALA A 32 -24.96 -10.36 23.18
C ALA A 32 -23.79 -11.00 22.43
N GLY A 33 -24.04 -11.35 21.17
CA GLY A 33 -23.07 -11.99 20.29
C GLY A 33 -21.75 -11.22 20.38
N VAL A 34 -20.68 -11.93 20.65
CA VAL A 34 -19.32 -11.38 20.54
C VAL A 34 -19.26 -10.77 19.15
N ALA A 35 -19.30 -9.43 19.08
CA ALA A 35 -19.14 -8.72 17.82
C ALA A 35 -17.75 -9.11 17.30
N HIS A 36 -17.70 -10.09 16.40
CA HIS A 36 -16.46 -10.51 15.79
C HIS A 36 -15.99 -9.35 14.90
N ALA A 37 -14.82 -8.81 15.20
CA ALA A 37 -14.25 -7.76 14.36
C ALA A 37 -14.07 -8.30 12.94
N ASP A 38 -14.52 -7.54 11.94
CA ASP A 38 -14.33 -7.91 10.54
C ASP A 38 -12.85 -8.13 10.25
N LYS A 39 -12.55 -9.14 9.43
CA LYS A 39 -11.19 -9.58 9.15
C LYS A 39 -10.85 -9.45 7.68
N TYR A 40 -9.83 -8.66 7.38
CA TYR A 40 -9.32 -8.43 6.03
C TYR A 40 -7.91 -8.98 5.89
N VAL A 41 -7.46 -9.18 4.65
CA VAL A 41 -6.07 -9.55 4.35
C VAL A 41 -5.55 -8.71 3.20
N LEU A 42 -4.30 -8.22 3.34
CA LEU A 42 -3.53 -7.64 2.25
C LEU A 42 -2.43 -8.63 1.87
N ILE A 43 -2.40 -9.00 0.58
CA ILE A 43 -1.40 -9.92 0.02
C ILE A 43 -0.60 -9.16 -1.04
N SER A 44 0.70 -8.99 -0.78
CA SER A 44 1.63 -8.33 -1.70
C SER A 44 2.57 -9.32 -2.35
N HIS A 45 3.22 -8.88 -3.43
CA HIS A 45 4.25 -9.64 -4.14
C HIS A 45 5.67 -9.43 -3.57
N ALA A 46 5.82 -8.55 -2.57
CA ALA A 46 7.11 -8.13 -2.08
C ALA A 46 7.85 -9.24 -1.33
N PRO A 47 9.17 -9.39 -1.50
CA PRO A 47 9.98 -10.21 -0.61
C PRO A 47 10.09 -9.56 0.78
N ASP A 48 10.48 -10.36 1.78
CA ASP A 48 10.66 -9.87 3.16
C ASP A 48 11.76 -8.80 3.27
N SER A 49 12.73 -8.82 2.36
CA SER A 49 13.83 -7.85 2.28
C SER A 49 13.41 -6.44 1.87
N ASP A 50 12.22 -6.27 1.27
CA ASP A 50 11.78 -4.95 0.78
C ASP A 50 11.13 -4.10 1.87
N ALA A 51 11.95 -3.28 2.51
CA ALA A 51 11.53 -2.38 3.59
C ALA A 51 10.51 -1.30 3.17
N TRP A 52 10.35 -1.00 1.87
CA TRP A 52 9.35 -0.04 1.38
C TRP A 52 7.93 -0.41 1.83
N TRP A 53 7.64 -1.71 1.90
CA TRP A 53 6.33 -2.22 2.31
C TRP A 53 5.99 -1.98 3.78
N ASN A 54 6.95 -1.55 4.60
CA ASN A 54 6.68 -1.16 5.98
C ASN A 54 5.69 0.02 6.06
N THR A 55 5.70 0.93 5.09
CA THR A 55 4.73 2.01 5.00
C THR A 55 3.30 1.48 4.82
N ILE A 56 3.12 0.47 3.96
CA ILE A 56 1.81 -0.18 3.75
C ILE A 56 1.41 -0.98 4.99
N LYS A 57 2.33 -1.71 5.63
CA LYS A 57 2.07 -2.44 6.88
C LYS A 57 1.61 -1.49 8.01
N ASN A 58 2.27 -0.33 8.14
CA ASN A 58 1.86 0.70 9.10
C ASN A 58 0.47 1.27 8.76
N ALA A 59 0.20 1.49 7.49
CA ALA A 59 -1.09 2.02 7.01
C ALA A 59 -2.25 1.08 7.32
N ILE A 60 -2.13 -0.22 7.01
CA ILE A 60 -3.20 -1.19 7.30
C ILE A 60 -3.41 -1.38 8.80
N LYS A 61 -2.34 -1.33 9.60
CA LYS A 61 -2.44 -1.37 11.06
C LYS A 61 -3.24 -0.17 11.59
N GLN A 62 -2.88 1.05 11.18
CA GLN A 62 -3.59 2.25 11.62
C GLN A 62 -5.03 2.30 11.11
N ALA A 63 -5.27 1.85 9.87
CA ALA A 63 -6.64 1.73 9.35
C ALA A 63 -7.45 0.71 10.15
N GLY A 64 -6.87 -0.43 10.52
CA GLY A 64 -7.49 -1.42 11.40
C GLY A 64 -7.91 -0.83 12.75
N GLU A 65 -7.02 -0.08 13.40
CA GLU A 65 -7.28 0.65 14.65
C GLU A 65 -8.38 1.73 14.49
N ASP A 66 -8.31 2.50 13.40
CA ASP A 66 -9.23 3.59 13.14
C ASP A 66 -10.66 3.11 12.81
N TYR A 67 -10.79 1.98 12.13
CA TYR A 67 -12.08 1.41 11.71
C TYR A 67 -12.57 0.24 12.60
N GLY A 68 -11.77 -0.22 13.56
CA GLY A 68 -12.14 -1.30 14.47
C GLY A 68 -12.18 -2.68 13.81
N VAL A 69 -11.27 -2.94 12.88
CA VAL A 69 -11.17 -4.18 12.10
C VAL A 69 -9.79 -4.82 12.21
N GLN A 70 -9.71 -6.13 11.95
CA GLN A 70 -8.43 -6.83 11.88
C GLN A 70 -7.93 -6.87 10.44
N VAL A 71 -6.64 -6.65 10.25
CA VAL A 71 -6.02 -6.74 8.93
C VAL A 71 -4.73 -7.55 8.99
N ASP A 72 -4.73 -8.70 8.33
CA ASP A 72 -3.53 -9.51 8.17
C ASP A 72 -2.71 -8.98 6.97
N TYR A 73 -1.39 -9.03 7.10
CA TYR A 73 -0.48 -8.83 5.97
C TYR A 73 0.18 -10.16 5.62
N ARG A 74 0.21 -10.51 4.33
CA ARG A 74 0.88 -11.70 3.81
C ARG A 74 1.67 -11.39 2.55
N ASN A 75 2.80 -12.04 2.41
CA ASN A 75 3.64 -11.95 1.22
C ASN A 75 4.46 -13.24 1.06
N PRO A 76 4.91 -13.59 -0.15
CA PRO A 76 5.91 -14.63 -0.34
C PRO A 76 7.27 -14.13 0.16
N PRO A 77 7.96 -14.82 1.08
CA PRO A 77 9.22 -14.33 1.66
C PRO A 77 10.31 -14.03 0.62
N SER A 78 10.33 -14.76 -0.50
CA SER A 78 11.27 -14.59 -1.61
C SER A 78 10.75 -13.67 -2.73
N GLY A 79 9.48 -13.24 -2.68
CA GLY A 79 8.83 -12.55 -3.79
C GLY A 79 8.34 -13.47 -4.91
N ASP A 80 8.33 -14.81 -4.72
CA ASP A 80 7.87 -15.77 -5.72
C ASP A 80 6.36 -15.64 -5.98
N LEU A 81 5.97 -15.45 -7.24
CA LEU A 81 4.57 -15.23 -7.60
C LEU A 81 3.71 -16.50 -7.56
N ALA A 82 4.29 -17.69 -7.67
CA ALA A 82 3.54 -18.93 -7.49
C ALA A 82 3.21 -19.14 -6.00
N ASP A 83 4.11 -18.77 -5.10
CA ASP A 83 3.85 -18.74 -3.67
C ASP A 83 2.78 -17.69 -3.34
N MET A 84 2.85 -16.50 -3.94
CA MET A 84 1.81 -15.49 -3.80
C MET A 84 0.44 -16.00 -4.25
N ALA A 85 0.37 -16.68 -5.40
CA ALA A 85 -0.88 -17.29 -5.88
C ALA A 85 -1.47 -18.28 -4.86
N ARG A 86 -0.61 -19.10 -4.23
CA ARG A 86 -1.05 -20.01 -3.14
C ARG A 86 -1.58 -19.26 -1.92
N LEU A 87 -0.95 -18.15 -1.53
CA LEU A 87 -1.44 -17.30 -0.42
C LEU A 87 -2.82 -16.70 -0.73
N ILE A 88 -3.05 -16.27 -1.98
CA ILE A 88 -4.36 -15.75 -2.43
C ILE A 88 -5.42 -16.84 -2.38
N GLU A 89 -5.10 -18.05 -2.87
CA GLU A 89 -6.01 -19.21 -2.80
C GLU A 89 -6.37 -19.59 -1.36
N GLN A 90 -5.39 -19.62 -0.46
CA GLN A 90 -5.61 -19.85 0.96
C GLN A 90 -6.52 -18.76 1.57
N ALA A 91 -6.28 -17.49 1.24
CA ALA A 91 -7.10 -16.39 1.70
C ALA A 91 -8.56 -16.54 1.23
N SER A 92 -8.77 -17.00 -0.02
CA SER A 92 -10.13 -17.28 -0.53
C SER A 92 -10.90 -18.34 0.26
N ALA A 93 -10.20 -19.18 1.03
CA ALA A 93 -10.78 -20.25 1.85
C ALA A 93 -10.80 -19.95 3.35
N ALA A 94 -10.10 -18.90 3.80
CA ALA A 94 -9.87 -18.63 5.22
C ALA A 94 -10.96 -17.79 5.91
N GLY A 95 -12.05 -17.44 5.20
CA GLY A 95 -13.17 -16.70 5.78
C GLY A 95 -12.91 -15.21 6.04
N TYR A 96 -12.04 -14.59 5.23
CA TYR A 96 -11.87 -13.13 5.26
C TYR A 96 -13.11 -12.41 4.72
N ASP A 97 -13.47 -11.29 5.33
CA ASP A 97 -14.55 -10.41 4.91
C ASP A 97 -14.19 -9.55 3.70
N GLY A 98 -12.92 -9.49 3.33
CA GLY A 98 -12.40 -8.82 2.14
C GLY A 98 -10.92 -9.09 1.92
N VAL A 99 -10.50 -8.99 0.67
CA VAL A 99 -9.12 -9.24 0.22
C VAL A 99 -8.58 -8.02 -0.51
N ILE A 100 -7.36 -7.64 -0.17
CA ILE A 100 -6.60 -6.59 -0.82
C ILE A 100 -5.37 -7.25 -1.44
N VAL A 101 -5.08 -7.00 -2.73
CA VAL A 101 -4.03 -7.73 -3.44
C VAL A 101 -3.30 -6.86 -4.47
N THR A 102 -2.02 -7.14 -4.71
CA THR A 102 -1.27 -6.57 -5.84
C THR A 102 -1.39 -7.46 -7.08
N ILE A 103 -1.34 -6.87 -8.29
CA ILE A 103 -1.30 -7.60 -9.57
C ILE A 103 0.10 -7.45 -10.17
N ALA A 104 1.10 -8.09 -9.54
CA ALA A 104 2.49 -8.01 -10.02
C ALA A 104 2.70 -8.68 -11.39
N ASP A 105 1.98 -9.77 -11.65
CA ASP A 105 1.85 -10.38 -12.97
C ASP A 105 0.41 -10.88 -13.14
N TYR A 106 -0.27 -10.32 -14.13
CA TYR A 106 -1.67 -10.67 -14.40
C TYR A 106 -1.83 -12.14 -14.81
N ASN A 107 -0.95 -12.65 -15.66
CA ASN A 107 -1.08 -14.00 -16.20
C ASN A 107 -0.87 -15.07 -15.12
N VAL A 108 0.05 -14.83 -14.19
CA VAL A 108 0.32 -15.74 -13.07
C VAL A 108 -0.79 -15.69 -12.02
N LEU A 109 -1.31 -14.50 -11.70
CA LEU A 109 -2.15 -14.28 -10.53
C LEU A 109 -3.66 -14.31 -10.84
N GLN A 110 -4.09 -14.12 -12.10
CA GLN A 110 -5.51 -14.01 -12.46
C GLN A 110 -6.36 -15.20 -11.99
N GLY A 111 -5.83 -16.43 -12.08
CA GLY A 111 -6.54 -17.64 -11.66
C GLY A 111 -6.81 -17.67 -10.15
N ALA A 112 -5.80 -17.34 -9.35
CA ALA A 112 -5.91 -17.28 -7.89
C ALA A 112 -6.83 -16.14 -7.42
N ILE A 113 -6.68 -14.95 -8.01
CA ILE A 113 -7.53 -13.79 -7.71
C ILE A 113 -8.98 -14.05 -8.12
N GLY A 114 -9.21 -14.70 -9.27
CA GLY A 114 -10.54 -15.10 -9.74
C GLY A 114 -11.27 -16.03 -8.77
N LYS A 115 -10.55 -16.85 -7.99
CA LYS A 115 -11.17 -17.68 -6.92
C LYS A 115 -11.74 -16.84 -5.78
N VAL A 116 -11.16 -15.67 -5.48
CA VAL A 116 -11.67 -14.73 -4.47
C VAL A 116 -13.00 -14.15 -4.93
N THR A 117 -13.04 -13.60 -6.14
CA THR A 117 -14.26 -12.96 -6.69
C THR A 117 -15.37 -13.97 -7.01
N ALA A 118 -15.03 -15.20 -7.43
CA ALA A 118 -16.01 -16.28 -7.61
C ALA A 118 -16.75 -16.63 -6.30
N LYS A 119 -16.12 -16.46 -5.15
CA LYS A 119 -16.72 -16.63 -3.82
C LYS A 119 -17.44 -15.37 -3.34
N LYS A 120 -17.54 -14.32 -4.16
CA LYS A 120 -18.15 -13.02 -3.82
C LYS A 120 -17.50 -12.33 -2.62
N ILE A 121 -16.22 -12.61 -2.36
CA ILE A 121 -15.43 -11.89 -1.36
C ILE A 121 -15.06 -10.54 -1.95
N PRO A 122 -15.36 -9.42 -1.28
CA PRO A 122 -14.96 -8.09 -1.73
C PRO A 122 -13.45 -8.01 -1.98
N LEU A 123 -13.06 -7.56 -3.17
CA LEU A 123 -11.67 -7.47 -3.62
C LEU A 123 -11.31 -6.03 -3.99
N ILE A 124 -10.19 -5.56 -3.48
CA ILE A 124 -9.56 -4.30 -3.90
C ILE A 124 -8.14 -4.60 -4.35
N THR A 125 -7.70 -4.01 -5.46
CA THR A 125 -6.33 -4.14 -5.92
C THR A 125 -5.52 -2.88 -5.59
N ILE A 126 -4.23 -3.06 -5.35
CA ILE A 126 -3.33 -1.95 -4.99
C ILE A 126 -2.00 -2.04 -5.72
N ASN A 127 -1.29 -0.92 -5.77
CA ASN A 127 0.10 -0.81 -6.21
C ASN A 127 0.32 -1.29 -7.65
N SER A 128 0.69 -2.55 -7.83
CA SER A 128 0.98 -3.15 -9.12
C SER A 128 -0.28 -3.60 -9.85
N GLY A 129 -0.22 -3.55 -11.16
CA GLY A 129 -1.34 -3.80 -12.07
C GLY A 129 -1.96 -2.51 -12.61
N THR A 130 -2.97 -2.67 -13.45
CA THR A 130 -3.70 -1.55 -14.05
C THR A 130 -5.16 -1.53 -13.60
N VAL A 131 -5.82 -0.39 -13.76
CA VAL A 131 -7.26 -0.27 -13.50
C VAL A 131 -8.05 -1.27 -14.35
N GLU A 132 -7.66 -1.44 -15.63
CA GLU A 132 -8.30 -2.40 -16.54
C GLU A 132 -8.13 -3.85 -16.06
N GLN A 133 -6.93 -4.24 -15.61
CA GLN A 133 -6.70 -5.58 -15.03
C GLN A 133 -7.52 -5.79 -13.76
N SER A 134 -7.60 -4.78 -12.91
CA SER A 134 -8.41 -4.78 -11.69
C SER A 134 -9.89 -5.02 -12.00
N GLU A 135 -10.43 -4.32 -13.00
CA GLU A 135 -11.81 -4.47 -13.44
C GLU A 135 -12.08 -5.85 -14.04
N LYS A 136 -11.20 -6.37 -14.89
CA LYS A 136 -11.29 -7.73 -15.46
C LYS A 136 -11.32 -8.82 -14.38
N LEU A 137 -10.64 -8.59 -13.26
CA LEU A 137 -10.63 -9.49 -12.11
C LEU A 137 -11.85 -9.32 -11.19
N GLY A 138 -12.75 -8.39 -11.49
CA GLY A 138 -13.96 -8.12 -10.70
C GLY A 138 -13.67 -7.39 -9.38
N ALA A 139 -12.56 -6.71 -9.27
CA ALA A 139 -12.26 -5.90 -8.09
C ALA A 139 -13.18 -4.66 -8.03
N ILE A 140 -13.45 -4.22 -6.81
CA ILE A 140 -14.29 -3.04 -6.54
C ILE A 140 -13.61 -1.78 -7.07
N MET A 141 -12.30 -1.68 -6.85
CA MET A 141 -11.47 -0.55 -7.27
C MET A 141 -9.99 -0.90 -7.26
N HIS A 142 -9.19 -0.01 -7.85
CA HIS A 142 -7.74 0.00 -7.75
C HIS A 142 -7.25 1.23 -6.98
N VAL A 143 -6.27 1.05 -6.07
CA VAL A 143 -5.60 2.15 -5.37
C VAL A 143 -4.11 2.10 -5.68
N GLY A 144 -3.62 3.04 -6.49
CA GLY A 144 -2.23 3.02 -6.93
C GLY A 144 -1.84 4.29 -7.68
N GLN A 145 -0.57 4.39 -8.04
CA GLN A 145 -0.04 5.47 -8.86
C GLN A 145 -0.19 5.10 -10.35
N PRO A 146 -0.55 6.05 -11.24
CA PRO A 146 -0.47 5.83 -12.67
C PRO A 146 1.00 5.90 -13.12
N GLU A 147 1.67 4.76 -13.15
CA GLU A 147 3.14 4.63 -13.24
C GLU A 147 3.74 5.24 -14.50
N HIS A 148 3.09 5.04 -15.66
CA HIS A 148 3.54 5.64 -16.91
C HIS A 148 3.48 7.17 -16.85
N ALA A 149 2.37 7.73 -16.32
CA ALA A 149 2.22 9.17 -16.16
C ALA A 149 3.24 9.75 -15.16
N ALA A 150 3.53 9.01 -14.09
CA ALA A 150 4.55 9.40 -13.12
C ALA A 150 5.95 9.44 -13.76
N GLY A 151 6.28 8.43 -14.60
CA GLY A 151 7.51 8.42 -15.40
C GLY A 151 7.58 9.62 -16.37
N LYS A 152 6.48 9.95 -17.05
CA LYS A 152 6.41 11.12 -17.95
C LYS A 152 6.65 12.44 -17.19
N GLY A 153 6.00 12.63 -16.05
CA GLY A 153 6.18 13.82 -15.24
C GLY A 153 7.61 14.00 -14.72
N ALA A 154 8.30 12.90 -14.43
CA ALA A 154 9.74 12.93 -14.12
C ALA A 154 10.59 13.25 -15.37
N GLY A 155 10.25 12.67 -16.52
CA GLY A 155 10.91 12.93 -17.80
C GLY A 155 10.81 14.39 -18.26
N GLU A 156 9.66 15.04 -18.06
CA GLU A 156 9.43 16.46 -18.37
C GLU A 156 10.38 17.37 -17.55
N ARG A 157 10.54 17.08 -16.27
CA ARG A 157 11.47 17.79 -15.39
C ARG A 157 12.92 17.56 -15.79
N ALA A 158 13.27 16.31 -16.14
CA ALA A 158 14.59 15.94 -16.62
C ALA A 158 14.94 16.63 -17.95
N LYS A 159 14.01 16.64 -18.91
CA LYS A 159 14.15 17.33 -20.20
C LYS A 159 14.34 18.84 -20.02
N ALA A 160 13.56 19.47 -19.14
CA ALA A 160 13.71 20.88 -18.80
C ALA A 160 15.09 21.18 -18.18
N ALA A 161 15.67 20.23 -17.45
CA ALA A 161 17.02 20.31 -16.88
C ALA A 161 18.14 19.94 -17.89
N GLY A 162 17.82 19.66 -19.17
CA GLY A 162 18.80 19.36 -20.21
C GLY A 162 19.23 17.90 -20.29
N VAL A 163 18.50 16.96 -19.68
CA VAL A 163 18.76 15.52 -19.81
C VAL A 163 18.43 15.08 -21.25
N LYS A 164 19.37 14.40 -21.91
CA LYS A 164 19.25 13.88 -23.26
C LYS A 164 19.49 12.37 -23.35
N SER A 165 20.13 11.81 -22.35
CA SER A 165 20.42 10.38 -22.23
C SER A 165 20.35 10.02 -20.75
N PHE A 166 19.73 8.88 -20.41
CA PHE A 166 19.57 8.49 -19.03
C PHE A 166 19.75 6.99 -18.82
N LEU A 167 20.01 6.64 -17.57
CA LEU A 167 19.97 5.28 -17.05
C LEU A 167 18.74 5.11 -16.17
N CYS A 168 17.87 4.14 -16.45
CA CYS A 168 16.83 3.68 -15.54
C CYS A 168 17.33 2.46 -14.76
N VAL A 169 17.47 2.58 -13.44
CA VAL A 169 17.96 1.49 -12.58
C VAL A 169 16.76 0.72 -12.04
N ASN A 170 16.45 -0.39 -12.72
CA ASN A 170 15.27 -1.22 -12.40
C ASN A 170 15.68 -2.39 -11.50
N HIS A 171 15.24 -2.35 -10.24
CA HIS A 171 15.47 -3.41 -9.26
C HIS A 171 14.37 -4.48 -9.23
N TYR A 172 13.28 -4.27 -9.98
CA TYR A 172 12.14 -5.19 -10.10
C TYR A 172 11.86 -5.51 -11.58
N ALA A 173 12.76 -6.26 -12.22
CA ALA A 173 12.67 -6.59 -13.64
C ALA A 173 11.44 -7.45 -14.03
N THR A 174 10.76 -8.07 -13.05
CA THR A 174 9.54 -8.85 -13.29
C THR A 174 8.26 -8.03 -13.09
N ASN A 175 8.36 -6.81 -12.54
CA ASN A 175 7.19 -5.98 -12.25
C ASN A 175 6.89 -5.02 -13.42
N PRO A 176 5.75 -5.16 -14.13
CA PRO A 176 5.35 -4.27 -15.21
C PRO A 176 5.31 -2.78 -14.83
N ALA A 177 4.94 -2.45 -13.60
CA ALA A 177 4.90 -1.09 -13.09
C ALA A 177 6.27 -0.40 -13.18
N SER A 178 7.36 -1.13 -12.90
CA SER A 178 8.73 -0.63 -13.01
C SER A 178 9.08 -0.23 -14.44
N PHE A 179 8.69 -1.05 -15.42
CA PHE A 179 8.91 -0.72 -16.84
C PHE A 179 8.09 0.48 -17.29
N GLU A 180 6.87 0.66 -16.79
CA GLU A 180 6.04 1.81 -17.13
C GLU A 180 6.67 3.13 -16.65
N ARG A 181 7.33 3.15 -15.49
CA ARG A 181 8.10 4.30 -15.01
C ARG A 181 9.25 4.65 -15.96
N CYS A 182 10.08 3.65 -16.34
CA CYS A 182 11.18 3.84 -17.30
C CYS A 182 10.67 4.25 -18.67
N ARG A 183 9.59 3.64 -19.16
CA ARG A 183 9.00 3.90 -20.47
C ARG A 183 8.45 5.32 -20.56
N GLY A 184 7.68 5.75 -19.57
CA GLY A 184 7.14 7.10 -19.55
C GLY A 184 8.23 8.16 -19.52
N PHE A 185 9.31 7.95 -18.77
CA PHE A 185 10.47 8.83 -18.76
C PHE A 185 11.18 8.89 -20.11
N ALA A 186 11.46 7.71 -20.69
CA ALA A 186 12.17 7.58 -21.97
C ALA A 186 11.40 8.22 -23.13
N GLU A 187 10.06 8.10 -23.13
CA GLU A 187 9.18 8.71 -24.13
C GLU A 187 9.36 10.23 -24.19
N VAL A 188 9.46 10.89 -23.05
CA VAL A 188 9.63 12.35 -22.97
C VAL A 188 11.04 12.77 -23.38
N ILE A 189 12.06 12.00 -22.99
CA ILE A 189 13.45 12.27 -23.37
C ILE A 189 13.68 11.99 -24.87
N GLY A 190 12.90 11.08 -25.48
CA GLY A 190 13.02 10.69 -26.88
C GLY A 190 14.06 9.60 -27.09
N VAL A 191 14.22 8.66 -26.17
CA VAL A 191 15.17 7.54 -26.25
C VAL A 191 14.47 6.19 -26.10
N ASP A 192 15.14 5.12 -26.55
CA ASP A 192 14.64 3.75 -26.36
C ASP A 192 14.80 3.30 -24.91
N TYR A 193 13.69 3.11 -24.20
CA TYR A 193 13.72 2.70 -22.81
C TYR A 193 14.42 1.36 -22.58
N LYS A 194 14.35 0.42 -23.53
CA LYS A 194 14.98 -0.89 -23.39
C LYS A 194 16.51 -0.80 -23.34
N LYS A 195 17.08 0.16 -24.07
CA LYS A 195 18.53 0.43 -24.06
C LYS A 195 18.97 1.23 -22.85
N SER A 196 18.05 1.99 -22.26
CA SER A 196 18.31 2.85 -21.11
C SER A 196 17.96 2.18 -19.77
N THR A 197 17.38 0.97 -19.78
CA THR A 197 16.99 0.25 -18.56
C THR A 197 18.01 -0.81 -18.19
N LEU A 198 18.52 -0.73 -16.97
CA LEU A 198 19.42 -1.70 -16.36
C LEU A 198 18.63 -2.58 -15.40
N ASP A 199 18.56 -3.88 -15.66
CA ASP A 199 18.15 -4.87 -14.68
C ASP A 199 19.27 -4.99 -13.63
N SER A 200 19.06 -4.31 -12.51
CA SER A 200 20.08 -4.22 -11.47
C SER A 200 19.99 -5.37 -10.45
N GLY A 201 18.83 -6.03 -10.32
CA GLY A 201 18.52 -6.84 -9.15
C GLY A 201 18.37 -5.96 -7.90
N ASP A 202 18.24 -6.57 -6.73
CA ASP A 202 17.94 -5.93 -5.45
C ASP A 202 19.12 -5.93 -4.45
N ASP A 203 20.22 -6.62 -4.75
CA ASP A 203 21.43 -6.60 -3.92
C ASP A 203 22.19 -5.27 -4.05
N PRO A 204 22.39 -4.53 -2.95
CA PRO A 204 22.99 -3.19 -2.99
C PRO A 204 24.39 -3.14 -3.61
N THR A 205 25.23 -4.14 -3.37
CA THR A 205 26.61 -4.19 -3.88
C THR A 205 26.61 -4.43 -5.38
N THR A 206 25.73 -5.30 -5.82
CA THR A 206 25.50 -5.58 -7.25
C THR A 206 24.97 -4.36 -7.98
N ILE A 207 24.00 -3.65 -7.42
CA ILE A 207 23.44 -2.42 -8.00
C ILE A 207 24.55 -1.35 -8.14
N GLU A 208 25.29 -1.09 -7.07
CA GLU A 208 26.40 -0.11 -7.07
C GLU A 208 27.41 -0.42 -8.18
N SER A 209 27.83 -1.69 -8.29
CA SER A 209 28.81 -2.15 -9.29
C SER A 209 28.29 -2.03 -10.71
N LYS A 210 27.04 -2.45 -10.98
CA LYS A 210 26.41 -2.38 -12.29
C LYS A 210 26.21 -0.93 -12.73
N VAL A 211 25.74 -0.04 -11.85
CA VAL A 211 25.57 1.38 -12.17
C VAL A 211 26.90 2.02 -12.53
N ALA A 212 27.96 1.79 -11.70
CA ALA A 212 29.28 2.31 -12.00
C ALA A 212 29.84 1.78 -13.31
N ALA A 213 29.62 0.50 -13.64
CA ALA A 213 30.03 -0.09 -14.92
C ALA A 213 29.28 0.53 -16.10
N TYR A 214 27.95 0.68 -15.99
CA TYR A 214 27.13 1.28 -17.03
C TYR A 214 27.58 2.71 -17.37
N LEU A 215 27.78 3.54 -16.34
CA LEU A 215 28.20 4.94 -16.54
C LEU A 215 29.58 5.07 -17.16
N ARG A 216 30.53 4.17 -16.84
CA ARG A 216 31.83 4.12 -17.51
C ARG A 216 31.73 3.74 -18.99
N GLN A 217 30.84 2.80 -19.32
CA GLN A 217 30.62 2.34 -20.70
C GLN A 217 29.80 3.34 -21.55
N ASN A 218 28.99 4.17 -20.89
CA ASN A 218 28.09 5.14 -21.52
C ASN A 218 28.38 6.57 -21.01
N PRO A 219 29.54 7.17 -21.38
CA PRO A 219 29.98 8.45 -20.81
C PRO A 219 29.09 9.64 -21.16
N ASN A 220 28.22 9.49 -22.20
CA ASN A 220 27.25 10.51 -22.59
C ASN A 220 25.95 10.47 -21.76
N THR A 221 25.81 9.53 -20.83
CA THR A 221 24.64 9.48 -19.92
C THR A 221 24.72 10.69 -18.99
N ASN A 222 23.67 11.52 -19.03
CA ASN A 222 23.62 12.74 -18.20
C ASN A 222 22.42 12.77 -17.23
N GLY A 223 21.65 11.67 -17.16
CA GLY A 223 20.57 11.48 -16.21
C GLY A 223 20.50 10.07 -15.63
N VAL A 224 19.99 9.94 -14.42
CA VAL A 224 19.68 8.66 -13.76
C VAL A 224 18.29 8.74 -13.15
N LEU A 225 17.49 7.71 -13.42
CA LEU A 225 16.21 7.48 -12.75
C LEU A 225 16.31 6.16 -11.96
N THR A 226 16.09 6.21 -10.65
CA THR A 226 15.96 5.01 -9.81
C THR A 226 14.50 4.80 -9.44
N LEU A 227 14.10 3.54 -9.24
CA LEU A 227 12.68 3.18 -9.13
C LEU A 227 12.20 2.96 -7.68
N GLY A 228 13.03 3.30 -6.72
CA GLY A 228 12.73 3.22 -5.29
C GLY A 228 13.98 3.25 -4.43
N PRO A 229 13.84 3.23 -3.09
CA PRO A 229 14.96 3.27 -2.15
C PRO A 229 16.00 2.16 -2.37
N THR A 230 15.54 0.96 -2.71
CA THR A 230 16.39 -0.22 -2.98
C THR A 230 17.44 0.06 -4.06
N SER A 231 17.06 0.76 -5.13
CA SER A 231 18.01 1.14 -6.19
C SER A 231 18.64 2.51 -5.98
N ALA A 232 17.99 3.43 -5.26
CA ALA A 232 18.48 4.79 -5.07
C ALA A 232 19.71 4.86 -4.15
N SER A 233 19.67 4.23 -2.98
CA SER A 233 20.77 4.30 -2.00
C SER A 233 22.10 3.78 -2.58
N PRO A 234 22.18 2.60 -3.23
CA PRO A 234 23.43 2.15 -3.84
C PRO A 234 23.83 2.98 -5.06
N THR A 235 22.86 3.54 -5.81
CA THR A 235 23.16 4.46 -6.92
C THR A 235 23.80 5.76 -6.42
N ILE A 236 23.27 6.35 -5.35
CA ILE A 236 23.87 7.54 -4.71
C ILE A 236 25.32 7.25 -4.32
N LYS A 237 25.60 6.10 -3.67
CA LYS A 237 26.96 5.68 -3.32
C LYS A 237 27.88 5.53 -4.53
N ALA A 238 27.37 4.96 -5.64
CA ALA A 238 28.14 4.84 -6.88
C ALA A 238 28.52 6.22 -7.45
N LEU A 239 27.59 7.18 -7.42
CA LEU A 239 27.83 8.56 -7.87
C LEU A 239 28.80 9.29 -6.95
N GLU A 240 28.74 9.11 -5.63
CA GLU A 240 29.69 9.68 -4.67
C GLU A 240 31.10 9.15 -4.90
N LYS A 241 31.27 7.83 -4.98
CA LYS A 241 32.57 7.19 -5.21
C LYS A 241 33.22 7.58 -6.56
N SER A 242 32.41 7.84 -7.59
CA SER A 242 32.90 8.28 -8.90
C SER A 242 33.05 9.80 -9.02
N GLY A 243 32.74 10.58 -8.00
CA GLY A 243 32.79 12.04 -8.01
C GLY A 243 31.74 12.68 -8.94
N GLN A 244 30.66 11.97 -9.25
CA GLN A 244 29.56 12.41 -10.11
C GLN A 244 28.32 12.88 -9.34
N ALA A 245 28.29 12.72 -8.01
CA ALA A 245 27.22 13.21 -7.16
C ALA A 245 27.01 14.72 -7.33
N GLY A 246 25.79 15.14 -7.58
CA GLY A 246 25.42 16.54 -7.84
C GLY A 246 25.83 17.09 -9.23
N LYS A 247 26.63 16.33 -10.00
CA LYS A 247 27.00 16.68 -11.39
C LYS A 247 26.11 15.98 -12.42
N LEU A 248 25.79 14.72 -12.13
CA LEU A 248 24.85 13.94 -12.91
C LEU A 248 23.44 14.20 -12.40
N TRP A 249 22.51 14.51 -13.29
CA TRP A 249 21.11 14.68 -12.89
C TRP A 249 20.54 13.36 -12.38
N MET A 250 19.93 13.36 -11.22
CA MET A 250 19.32 12.16 -10.64
C MET A 250 17.94 12.45 -10.06
N ALA A 251 16.97 11.59 -10.35
CA ALA A 251 15.70 11.52 -9.66
C ALA A 251 15.40 10.08 -9.25
N THR A 252 14.48 9.91 -8.32
CA THR A 252 14.07 8.59 -7.81
C THR A 252 12.58 8.53 -7.57
N PHE A 253 12.06 7.34 -7.39
CA PHE A 253 10.77 7.11 -6.78
C PHE A 253 10.95 6.93 -5.27
N ASP A 254 9.90 7.30 -4.54
CA ASP A 254 9.75 7.15 -3.09
C ASP A 254 10.77 7.89 -2.22
N LEU A 255 10.61 7.75 -0.92
CA LEU A 255 11.40 8.43 0.09
C LEU A 255 12.10 7.44 1.02
N SER A 256 13.30 7.81 1.43
CA SER A 256 14.07 7.20 2.51
C SER A 256 14.96 8.27 3.13
N ASP A 257 15.65 7.92 4.22
CA ASP A 257 16.63 8.82 4.84
C ASP A 257 17.74 9.22 3.87
N ASP A 258 18.27 8.26 3.09
CA ASP A 258 19.35 8.52 2.13
C ASP A 258 18.86 9.41 0.98
N ILE A 259 17.65 9.16 0.47
CA ILE A 259 17.03 9.99 -0.58
C ILE A 259 16.80 11.41 -0.03
N SER A 260 16.30 11.53 1.18
CA SER A 260 16.08 12.83 1.85
C SER A 260 17.38 13.63 1.99
N LYS A 261 18.46 12.98 2.40
CA LYS A 261 19.81 13.58 2.42
C LYS A 261 20.28 13.96 1.03
N GLY A 262 20.07 13.08 0.04
CA GLY A 262 20.41 13.34 -1.36
C GLY A 262 19.70 14.54 -1.96
N ILE A 263 18.40 14.74 -1.62
CA ILE A 263 17.63 15.92 -2.06
C ILE A 263 18.18 17.20 -1.40
N LYS A 264 18.48 17.17 -0.12
CA LYS A 264 19.03 18.32 0.60
C LYS A 264 20.41 18.73 0.09
N SER A 265 21.27 17.75 -0.23
CA SER A 265 22.61 17.99 -0.77
C SER A 265 22.61 18.37 -2.26
N GLY A 266 21.52 18.13 -2.99
CA GLY A 266 21.43 18.33 -4.44
C GLY A 266 21.97 17.15 -5.27
N THR A 267 22.31 16.04 -4.67
CA THR A 267 22.65 14.79 -5.38
C THR A 267 21.42 14.21 -6.08
N VAL A 268 20.26 14.30 -5.43
CA VAL A 268 18.96 13.92 -6.00
C VAL A 268 18.13 15.19 -6.21
N GLN A 269 17.61 15.40 -7.42
CA GLN A 269 16.85 16.61 -7.75
C GLN A 269 15.46 16.58 -7.11
N PHE A 270 14.81 15.44 -7.14
CA PHE A 270 13.52 15.20 -6.48
C PHE A 270 13.24 13.70 -6.35
N ALA A 271 12.28 13.38 -5.50
CA ALA A 271 11.65 12.07 -5.44
C ALA A 271 10.21 12.15 -5.96
N ILE A 272 9.78 11.13 -6.72
CA ILE A 272 8.39 10.90 -7.09
C ILE A 272 7.76 10.10 -5.96
N ASP A 273 6.91 10.74 -5.18
CA ASP A 273 6.25 10.12 -4.03
C ASP A 273 4.90 9.54 -4.47
N GLN A 274 4.82 8.23 -4.47
CA GLN A 274 3.58 7.53 -4.76
C GLN A 274 2.62 7.43 -3.56
N GLN A 275 2.99 8.01 -2.42
CA GLN A 275 2.21 8.06 -1.19
C GLN A 275 1.70 6.65 -0.78
N PRO A 276 2.61 5.69 -0.51
CA PRO A 276 2.25 4.28 -0.30
C PRO A 276 1.29 4.06 0.86
N TYR A 277 1.28 4.94 1.85
CA TYR A 277 0.34 4.89 2.95
C TYR A 277 -1.12 4.86 2.48
N LEU A 278 -1.46 5.65 1.44
CA LEU A 278 -2.82 5.66 0.86
C LEU A 278 -3.21 4.30 0.31
N GLN A 279 -2.25 3.57 -0.27
CA GLN A 279 -2.48 2.26 -0.87
C GLN A 279 -2.79 1.16 0.17
N GLY A 280 -2.33 1.35 1.41
CA GLY A 280 -2.70 0.48 2.52
C GLY A 280 -3.98 0.93 3.25
N TYR A 281 -4.06 2.22 3.58
CA TYR A 281 -5.13 2.76 4.42
C TYR A 281 -6.51 2.78 3.73
N ILE A 282 -6.58 3.29 2.49
CA ILE A 282 -7.85 3.48 1.79
C ILE A 282 -8.59 2.16 1.53
N PRO A 283 -7.96 1.07 1.06
CA PRO A 283 -8.66 -0.19 0.86
C PRO A 283 -9.33 -0.73 2.12
N VAL A 284 -8.64 -0.65 3.25
CA VAL A 284 -9.21 -1.08 4.56
C VAL A 284 -10.38 -0.18 4.95
N ALA A 285 -10.23 1.13 4.83
CA ALA A 285 -11.28 2.10 5.11
C ALA A 285 -12.54 1.85 4.24
N VAL A 286 -12.34 1.56 2.95
CA VAL A 286 -13.44 1.27 2.00
C VAL A 286 -14.16 -0.03 2.40
N LEU A 287 -13.43 -1.14 2.59
CA LEU A 287 -14.02 -2.43 2.97
C LEU A 287 -14.80 -2.33 4.29
N ALA A 288 -14.21 -1.70 5.30
CA ALA A 288 -14.85 -1.50 6.60
C ALA A 288 -16.12 -0.63 6.49
N THR A 289 -16.06 0.46 5.72
CA THR A 289 -17.21 1.35 5.53
C THR A 289 -18.33 0.66 4.74
N MET A 290 -18.02 -0.12 3.71
CA MET A 290 -18.98 -0.94 2.97
C MET A 290 -19.75 -1.88 3.91
N LYS A 291 -19.03 -2.56 4.79
CA LYS A 291 -19.61 -3.50 5.75
C LYS A 291 -20.49 -2.77 6.78
N GLN A 292 -19.98 -1.68 7.37
CA GLN A 292 -20.71 -0.87 8.36
C GLN A 292 -22.00 -0.27 7.78
N MET A 293 -21.93 0.26 6.57
CA MET A 293 -23.09 0.86 5.87
C MET A 293 -23.99 -0.18 5.20
N LYS A 294 -23.59 -1.46 5.15
CA LYS A 294 -24.29 -2.54 4.44
C LYS A 294 -24.66 -2.18 3.00
N THR A 295 -23.70 -1.56 2.28
CA THR A 295 -23.91 -1.08 0.92
C THR A 295 -22.73 -1.42 0.00
N THR A 296 -23.01 -1.63 -1.27
CA THR A 296 -22.02 -1.77 -2.34
C THR A 296 -21.96 -0.51 -3.24
N ASP A 297 -22.72 0.53 -2.88
CA ASP A 297 -22.69 1.84 -3.57
C ASP A 297 -21.35 2.53 -3.27
N LEU A 298 -20.39 2.36 -4.15
CA LEU A 298 -19.03 2.86 -3.98
C LEU A 298 -18.98 4.38 -3.81
N LYS A 299 -19.87 5.12 -4.47
CA LYS A 299 -19.92 6.58 -4.35
C LYS A 299 -20.24 6.99 -2.91
N LYS A 300 -21.30 6.41 -2.31
CA LYS A 300 -21.66 6.67 -0.91
C LYS A 300 -20.57 6.25 0.06
N VAL A 301 -19.96 5.09 -0.18
CA VAL A 301 -18.84 4.59 0.63
C VAL A 301 -17.67 5.57 0.59
N MET A 302 -17.30 6.05 -0.59
CA MET A 302 -16.19 7.00 -0.75
C MET A 302 -16.49 8.36 -0.11
N GLU A 303 -17.73 8.84 -0.18
CA GLU A 303 -18.15 10.05 0.53
C GLU A 303 -17.98 9.89 2.06
N ALA A 304 -18.41 8.73 2.60
CA ALA A 304 -18.25 8.43 4.03
C ALA A 304 -16.78 8.28 4.45
N VAL A 305 -15.94 7.61 3.64
CA VAL A 305 -14.49 7.50 3.90
C VAL A 305 -13.83 8.88 3.91
N LYS A 306 -14.13 9.74 2.94
CA LYS A 306 -13.61 11.13 2.86
C LYS A 306 -14.06 11.99 4.05
N ALA A 307 -15.30 11.82 4.50
CA ALA A 307 -15.86 12.57 5.62
C ALA A 307 -15.41 12.04 7.01
N ASN A 308 -14.80 10.86 7.07
CA ASN A 308 -14.39 10.26 8.34
C ASN A 308 -13.27 11.10 9.00
N PRO A 309 -13.48 11.60 10.24
CA PRO A 309 -12.50 12.45 10.92
C PRO A 309 -11.13 11.80 11.13
N LYS A 310 -11.10 10.48 11.34
CA LYS A 310 -9.84 9.75 11.52
C LYS A 310 -9.06 9.69 10.20
N THR A 311 -9.73 9.41 9.08
CA THR A 311 -9.14 9.46 7.74
C THR A 311 -8.58 10.84 7.42
N GLN A 312 -9.36 11.89 7.67
CA GLN A 312 -8.93 13.29 7.44
C GLN A 312 -7.71 13.64 8.30
N LYS A 313 -7.72 13.24 9.58
CA LYS A 313 -6.60 13.45 10.49
C LYS A 313 -5.32 12.78 9.96
N ARG A 314 -5.38 11.51 9.56
CA ARG A 314 -4.20 10.78 9.04
C ARG A 314 -3.65 11.43 7.78
N PHE A 315 -4.53 11.80 6.85
CA PHE A 315 -4.08 12.41 5.59
C PHE A 315 -3.48 13.80 5.81
N ALA A 316 -4.07 14.61 6.68
CA ALA A 316 -3.52 15.90 7.04
C ALA A 316 -2.17 15.79 7.78
N GLU A 317 -2.06 14.85 8.73
CA GLU A 317 -0.85 14.60 9.52
C GLU A 317 0.34 14.25 8.63
N TYR A 318 0.14 13.36 7.66
CA TYR A 318 1.21 12.88 6.77
C TYR A 318 1.30 13.66 5.47
N GLY A 319 0.48 14.68 5.26
CA GLY A 319 0.45 15.52 4.07
C GLY A 319 0.05 14.76 2.80
N LEU A 320 -0.87 13.80 2.92
CA LEU A 320 -1.31 12.93 1.85
C LEU A 320 -2.45 13.56 1.03
N THR A 321 -2.38 13.38 -0.30
CA THR A 321 -3.28 14.04 -1.26
C THR A 321 -3.79 13.04 -2.32
N PRO A 322 -4.73 12.13 -1.96
CA PRO A 322 -5.29 11.20 -2.93
C PRO A 322 -6.12 11.92 -3.99
N VAL A 323 -6.05 11.44 -5.24
CA VAL A 323 -6.93 11.88 -6.32
C VAL A 323 -7.99 10.81 -6.56
N TYR A 324 -9.25 11.18 -6.36
CA TYR A 324 -10.37 10.24 -6.39
C TYR A 324 -11.00 10.19 -7.78
N GLY A 325 -11.01 9.01 -8.40
CA GLY A 325 -11.80 8.66 -9.57
C GLY A 325 -12.93 7.69 -9.22
N ASP A 326 -13.67 7.23 -10.21
CA ASP A 326 -14.85 6.37 -9.99
C ASP A 326 -14.49 4.99 -9.40
N ARG A 327 -13.52 4.30 -10.01
CA ARG A 327 -13.02 2.99 -9.57
C ARG A 327 -11.50 2.95 -9.40
N HIS A 328 -10.89 4.12 -9.36
CA HIS A 328 -9.47 4.29 -9.18
C HIS A 328 -9.21 5.45 -8.22
N ILE A 329 -8.35 5.21 -7.24
CA ILE A 329 -7.78 6.27 -6.42
C ILE A 329 -6.30 6.37 -6.76
N SER A 330 -5.91 7.50 -7.34
CA SER A 330 -4.51 7.77 -7.58
C SER A 330 -3.84 8.22 -6.27
N SER A 331 -2.85 7.47 -5.83
CA SER A 331 -2.05 7.79 -4.65
C SER A 331 -0.89 8.76 -4.96
N GLY A 332 -0.56 8.96 -6.24
CA GLY A 332 0.51 9.82 -6.74
C GLY A 332 0.33 10.14 -8.22
N PRO A 333 1.33 10.75 -8.89
CA PRO A 333 2.61 11.15 -8.33
C PRO A 333 2.56 12.48 -7.56
N GLY A 334 3.19 12.50 -6.39
CA GLY A 334 3.65 13.72 -5.76
C GLY A 334 5.12 13.97 -6.14
N PHE A 335 5.59 15.22 -6.04
CA PHE A 335 7.00 15.55 -6.26
C PHE A 335 7.59 16.18 -5.01
N VAL A 336 8.55 15.47 -4.41
CA VAL A 336 9.28 15.94 -3.22
C VAL A 336 10.61 16.49 -3.66
N THR A 337 10.77 17.81 -3.48
CA THR A 337 11.93 18.59 -3.88
C THR A 337 12.62 19.23 -2.66
N LYS A 338 13.72 19.92 -2.87
CA LYS A 338 14.43 20.63 -1.81
C LYS A 338 13.55 21.64 -1.06
N GLU A 339 12.57 22.23 -1.75
CA GLU A 339 11.67 23.26 -1.20
C GLU A 339 10.61 22.68 -0.25
N ASN A 340 10.29 21.39 -0.40
CA ASN A 340 9.18 20.80 0.38
C ASN A 340 9.57 19.57 1.21
N ILE A 341 10.81 19.04 1.06
CA ILE A 341 11.28 17.82 1.76
C ILE A 341 11.15 17.93 3.29
N SER A 342 11.38 19.10 3.85
CA SER A 342 11.30 19.33 5.30
C SER A 342 9.91 19.04 5.90
N LYS A 343 8.86 19.11 5.06
CA LYS A 343 7.48 18.83 5.50
C LYS A 343 7.20 17.34 5.65
N VAL A 344 7.90 16.48 4.90
CA VAL A 344 7.58 15.06 4.75
C VAL A 344 8.71 14.11 5.19
N GLU A 345 9.96 14.55 5.27
CA GLU A 345 11.12 13.69 5.55
C GLU A 345 11.00 12.87 6.84
N LYS A 346 10.39 13.44 7.88
CA LYS A 346 10.17 12.74 9.16
C LYS A 346 9.24 11.53 9.05
N TYR A 347 8.54 11.39 7.93
CA TYR A 347 7.64 10.28 7.64
C TYR A 347 8.20 9.29 6.61
N ALA A 348 9.37 9.61 6.03
CA ALA A 348 10.01 8.80 4.99
C ALA A 348 10.21 7.35 5.46
N GLY A 349 9.80 6.37 4.63
CA GLY A 349 9.91 4.94 4.93
C GLY A 349 9.00 4.41 6.04
N GLN A 350 8.16 5.25 6.64
CA GLN A 350 7.20 4.85 7.67
C GLN A 350 5.74 5.15 7.30
N TYR A 351 5.48 6.36 6.80
CA TYR A 351 4.13 6.82 6.45
C TYR A 351 4.11 7.54 5.09
N ARG A 352 5.30 7.63 4.46
CA ARG A 352 5.46 8.18 3.10
C ARG A 352 6.56 7.45 2.35
#